data_5bd03508c3d8799f28e77e1fc5f40d03
#
_entry.id   5bd03508c3d8799f28e77e1fc5f40d03
#
_cell.length_a   1.000
_cell.length_b   1.000
_cell.length_c   1.000
_cell.angle_alpha   90.00
_cell.angle_beta   90.00
_cell.angle_gamma   90.00
#
_symmetry.space_group_name_H-M   'P 1'
#
loop_
_entity.id
_entity.type
_entity.pdbx_description
1 polymer ?
#
loop_
_entity_poly.entity_id
_entity_poly.type
_entity_poly.pdbx_seq_one_letter_code
_entity_poly.pdbx_strand_id
1 'polypeptide(L)'
;MDPTTLTWYLVLTVGVLVSLAVLLYVSQPRGRWGQIARKRLVMGVPWGTLIAVALVACFYLFIQDGITNPRNPVDIPFRAYSYFYPLGMLTSGFAHSGLGHVTSNLLATLVFGSIAEYAWSHFPTKRGSASFSSWRSNPFVRIALWVFGIAVVGVSTSVFGLGPVIGFSGVLFAFVGFALVRFPVATIVAALSTRIVTGLYNAIQVPEIQQTAVETFSRPWWAGVAVQGHALGLLIGAVAGTALLYHRGVRPKPEHVWLAALAFAVDRGLWAIYLPEGSETFRLFRALGMAAVFVLAALLAGGTAATARELLPSIDLSRREAAFGLVLIGLIAVAFVGVPLNFYAVDDPSTGIDDAEPVTAGDYTVFYAEDVENQFVPAIPVPGDENRTGSRIDSSGLIVVSERRNIWWEEVSASRLRSQEAATIRVGGLTWNEDLRATRETWAVAGGNSTYNVRLGPAAAEERGVVFRADPARSDAVIDGRTVSVAPVDDRFEIAVSQGGDRLGSATIPADNETASVGGLRFVREERNLFVERGETRVRVAQRSG
;
A
#
# COMPACT_ATOMS: atom_id res chain seq x y z
N MET A 1 25.87 20.04 9.75
CA MET A 1 26.18 18.70 9.23
C MET A 1 27.45 18.27 9.92
N ASP A 2 27.44 17.12 10.58
CA ASP A 2 28.61 16.60 11.29
C ASP A 2 29.75 16.30 10.28
N PRO A 3 31.02 16.67 10.57
CA PRO A 3 32.17 16.40 9.70
C PRO A 3 32.32 14.93 9.31
N THR A 4 31.95 14.00 10.20
CA THR A 4 31.98 12.56 9.94
C THR A 4 30.98 12.17 8.85
N THR A 5 29.76 12.70 8.88
CA THR A 5 28.72 12.49 7.86
C THR A 5 29.17 13.00 6.49
N LEU A 6 29.79 14.19 6.44
CA LEU A 6 30.34 14.75 5.20
C LEU A 6 31.43 13.85 4.60
N THR A 7 32.29 13.29 5.45
CA THR A 7 33.34 12.36 5.02
C THR A 7 32.77 11.11 4.39
N TRP A 8 31.73 10.51 4.98
CA TRP A 8 31.05 9.33 4.40
C TRP A 8 30.38 9.60 3.06
N TYR A 9 29.75 10.78 2.90
CA TYR A 9 29.18 11.18 1.62
C TYR A 9 30.25 11.39 0.55
N LEU A 10 31.39 11.94 0.93
CA LEU A 10 32.54 12.10 0.02
C LEU A 10 33.05 10.72 -0.43
N VAL A 11 33.27 9.80 0.50
CA VAL A 11 33.76 8.43 0.21
C VAL A 11 32.79 7.71 -0.71
N LEU A 12 31.46 7.76 -0.44
CA LEU A 12 30.45 7.15 -1.28
C LEU A 12 30.45 7.77 -2.69
N THR A 13 30.44 9.10 -2.77
CA THR A 13 30.44 9.82 -4.04
C THR A 13 31.68 9.50 -4.87
N VAL A 14 32.85 9.55 -4.27
CA VAL A 14 34.11 9.19 -4.95
C VAL A 14 34.09 7.74 -5.41
N GLY A 15 33.65 6.80 -4.58
CA GLY A 15 33.53 5.38 -4.94
C GLY A 15 32.63 5.15 -6.16
N VAL A 16 31.44 5.79 -6.18
CA VAL A 16 30.52 5.71 -7.30
C VAL A 16 31.11 6.33 -8.57
N LEU A 17 31.71 7.53 -8.47
CA LEU A 17 32.32 8.22 -9.62
C LEU A 17 33.50 7.43 -10.20
N VAL A 18 34.37 6.88 -9.34
CA VAL A 18 35.49 6.04 -9.78
C VAL A 18 34.98 4.77 -10.47
N SER A 19 33.99 4.10 -9.90
CA SER A 19 33.38 2.91 -10.51
C SER A 19 32.79 3.22 -11.90
N LEU A 20 32.05 4.33 -12.02
CA LEU A 20 31.50 4.78 -13.31
C LEU A 20 32.60 5.18 -14.30
N ALA A 21 33.65 5.87 -13.86
CA ALA A 21 34.78 6.24 -14.70
C ALA A 21 35.50 5.00 -15.25
N VAL A 22 35.75 3.98 -14.41
CA VAL A 22 36.34 2.71 -14.83
C VAL A 22 35.44 2.02 -15.86
N LEU A 23 34.12 1.95 -15.61
CA LEU A 23 33.17 1.36 -16.56
C LEU A 23 33.20 2.09 -17.91
N LEU A 24 33.17 3.42 -17.91
CA LEU A 24 33.21 4.24 -19.12
C LEU A 24 34.54 4.08 -19.87
N TYR A 25 35.65 4.00 -19.13
CA TYR A 25 36.97 3.76 -19.72
C TYR A 25 37.08 2.39 -20.40
N VAL A 26 36.61 1.32 -19.73
CA VAL A 26 36.68 -0.06 -20.24
C VAL A 26 35.64 -0.27 -21.35
N SER A 27 34.41 0.20 -21.20
CA SER A 27 33.32 -0.05 -22.16
C SER A 27 33.42 0.82 -23.41
N GLN A 28 34.10 1.97 -23.33
CA GLN A 28 34.26 2.96 -24.42
C GLN A 28 32.96 3.14 -25.23
N PRO A 29 31.86 3.57 -24.62
CA PRO A 29 30.59 3.68 -25.32
C PRO A 29 30.67 4.79 -26.38
N ARG A 30 30.98 4.44 -27.60
CA ARG A 30 31.20 5.39 -28.72
C ARG A 30 29.92 6.10 -29.20
N GLY A 31 29.15 6.70 -28.26
CA GLY A 31 27.97 7.51 -28.57
C GLY A 31 26.80 6.78 -29.25
N ARG A 32 26.83 5.45 -29.37
CA ARG A 32 25.85 4.63 -30.09
C ARG A 32 24.46 4.57 -29.43
N TRP A 33 24.37 4.79 -28.12
CA TRP A 33 23.12 4.71 -27.37
C TRP A 33 22.06 5.64 -27.95
N GLY A 34 22.39 6.90 -28.17
CA GLY A 34 21.46 7.87 -28.74
C GLY A 34 21.01 7.50 -30.16
N GLN A 35 21.87 6.90 -30.96
CA GLN A 35 21.51 6.42 -32.30
C GLN A 35 20.56 5.22 -32.24
N ILE A 36 20.76 4.31 -31.28
CA ILE A 36 19.88 3.15 -31.07
C ILE A 36 18.50 3.62 -30.65
N ALA A 37 18.43 4.54 -29.67
CA ALA A 37 17.16 5.10 -29.19
C ALA A 37 16.40 5.85 -30.32
N ARG A 38 17.10 6.67 -31.11
CA ARG A 38 16.52 7.42 -32.24
C ARG A 38 15.99 6.54 -33.37
N LYS A 39 16.44 5.29 -33.49
CA LYS A 39 15.87 4.36 -34.49
C LYS A 39 14.39 4.03 -34.20
N ARG A 40 13.99 4.05 -32.96
CA ARG A 40 12.65 3.61 -32.52
C ARG A 40 11.80 4.70 -31.87
N LEU A 41 12.42 5.71 -31.29
CA LEU A 41 11.76 6.79 -30.57
C LEU A 41 11.98 8.13 -31.29
N VAL A 42 10.97 8.99 -31.28
CA VAL A 42 11.07 10.37 -31.77
C VAL A 42 12.13 11.09 -30.95
N MET A 43 13.15 11.62 -31.61
CA MET A 43 14.32 12.27 -31.00
C MET A 43 15.12 11.36 -30.03
N GLY A 44 14.79 10.06 -29.94
CA GLY A 44 15.37 9.12 -28.98
C GLY A 44 14.75 9.20 -27.58
N VAL A 45 13.61 9.88 -27.44
CA VAL A 45 12.95 10.17 -26.16
C VAL A 45 11.66 9.37 -26.03
N PRO A 46 11.39 8.74 -24.87
CA PRO A 46 10.16 8.00 -24.59
C PRO A 46 9.04 8.97 -24.19
N TRP A 47 8.53 9.73 -25.15
CA TRP A 47 7.57 10.82 -24.91
C TRP A 47 6.29 10.37 -24.21
N GLY A 48 5.75 9.21 -24.58
CA GLY A 48 4.53 8.71 -23.97
C GLY A 48 4.72 8.34 -22.50
N THR A 49 5.88 7.78 -22.15
CA THR A 49 6.24 7.52 -20.74
C THR A 49 6.41 8.83 -19.96
N LEU A 50 7.09 9.83 -20.54
CA LEU A 50 7.26 11.13 -19.88
C LEU A 50 5.93 11.87 -19.67
N ILE A 51 5.03 11.81 -20.67
CA ILE A 51 3.68 12.37 -20.54
C ILE A 51 2.92 11.69 -19.40
N ALA A 52 2.96 10.34 -19.32
CA ALA A 52 2.30 9.60 -18.26
C ALA A 52 2.86 9.97 -16.87
N VAL A 53 4.19 10.04 -16.74
CA VAL A 53 4.86 10.48 -15.49
C VAL A 53 4.41 11.89 -15.11
N ALA A 54 4.37 12.82 -16.06
CA ALA A 54 3.94 14.20 -15.81
C ALA A 54 2.46 14.25 -15.37
N LEU A 55 1.56 13.50 -16.03
CA LEU A 55 0.15 13.47 -15.67
C LEU A 55 -0.08 12.91 -14.27
N VAL A 56 0.58 11.81 -13.92
CA VAL A 56 0.49 11.21 -12.57
C VAL A 56 1.09 12.14 -11.52
N ALA A 57 2.23 12.79 -11.81
CA ALA A 57 2.81 13.79 -10.92
C ALA A 57 1.86 14.98 -10.71
N CYS A 58 1.24 15.50 -11.78
CA CYS A 58 0.26 16.58 -11.68
C CYS A 58 -0.97 16.15 -10.86
N PHE A 59 -1.47 14.93 -11.06
CA PHE A 59 -2.59 14.42 -10.25
C PHE A 59 -2.24 14.39 -8.77
N TYR A 60 -1.07 13.85 -8.42
CA TYR A 60 -0.59 13.81 -7.04
C TYR A 60 -0.41 15.20 -6.43
N LEU A 61 0.26 16.08 -7.15
CA LEU A 61 0.60 17.42 -6.64
C LEU A 61 -0.62 18.34 -6.49
N PHE A 62 -1.52 18.34 -7.47
CA PHE A 62 -2.60 19.33 -7.55
C PHE A 62 -3.97 18.79 -7.15
N ILE A 63 -4.28 17.53 -7.48
CA ILE A 63 -5.59 16.93 -7.16
C ILE A 63 -5.59 16.30 -5.77
N GLN A 64 -4.50 15.65 -5.39
CA GLN A 64 -4.33 15.05 -4.07
C GLN A 64 -3.72 16.00 -3.03
N ASP A 65 -3.50 17.26 -3.36
CA ASP A 65 -2.87 18.27 -2.48
C ASP A 65 -1.45 17.87 -2.00
N GLY A 66 -0.73 17.13 -2.83
CA GLY A 66 0.62 16.67 -2.51
C GLY A 66 1.68 17.79 -2.45
N ILE A 67 1.39 18.97 -2.98
CA ILE A 67 2.26 20.16 -2.83
C ILE A 67 2.28 20.62 -1.38
N THR A 68 1.11 20.77 -0.77
CA THR A 68 0.97 21.29 0.59
C THR A 68 1.29 20.19 1.62
N ASN A 69 0.84 18.96 1.34
CA ASN A 69 0.94 17.83 2.25
C ASN A 69 1.55 16.57 1.59
N PRO A 70 2.86 16.60 1.27
CA PRO A 70 3.48 15.54 0.49
C PRO A 70 3.53 14.17 1.18
N ARG A 71 3.45 14.13 2.51
CA ARG A 71 3.48 12.87 3.27
C ARG A 71 2.11 12.32 3.59
N ASN A 72 1.07 13.17 3.55
CA ASN A 72 -0.32 12.84 3.84
C ASN A 72 -1.25 13.49 2.81
N PRO A 73 -1.22 13.06 1.53
CA PRO A 73 -2.09 13.59 0.49
C PRO A 73 -3.54 13.16 0.72
N VAL A 74 -4.47 13.78 0.02
CA VAL A 74 -5.85 13.29 -0.04
C VAL A 74 -5.87 12.00 -0.87
N ASP A 75 -6.11 10.86 -0.26
CA ASP A 75 -6.08 9.57 -0.95
C ASP A 75 -7.38 8.77 -0.82
N ILE A 76 -8.10 8.90 0.30
CA ILE A 76 -9.35 8.18 0.57
C ILE A 76 -10.35 8.27 -0.59
N PRO A 77 -10.72 9.46 -1.14
CA PRO A 77 -11.70 9.55 -2.21
C PRO A 77 -11.23 8.97 -3.55
N PHE A 78 -9.96 8.67 -3.68
CA PHE A 78 -9.36 8.18 -4.94
C PHE A 78 -8.99 6.69 -4.91
N ARG A 79 -9.33 5.96 -3.84
CA ARG A 79 -9.17 4.50 -3.77
C ARG A 79 -10.34 3.77 -4.43
N ALA A 80 -10.08 2.61 -5.02
CA ALA A 80 -11.08 1.76 -5.64
C ALA A 80 -11.79 0.89 -4.61
N TYR A 81 -12.79 1.44 -3.91
CA TYR A 81 -13.57 0.69 -2.91
C TYR A 81 -14.62 -0.21 -3.58
N SER A 82 -15.59 0.39 -4.24
CA SER A 82 -16.76 -0.31 -4.78
C SER A 82 -17.09 0.17 -6.18
N TYR A 83 -17.72 -0.68 -7.00
CA TYR A 83 -18.25 -0.29 -8.32
C TYR A 83 -19.34 0.78 -8.23
N PHE A 84 -20.01 0.89 -7.10
CA PHE A 84 -20.97 1.97 -6.85
C PHE A 84 -20.31 3.32 -6.57
N TYR A 85 -18.97 3.36 -6.53
CA TYR A 85 -18.20 4.59 -6.42
C TYR A 85 -17.23 4.77 -7.62
N PRO A 86 -17.76 5.21 -8.79
CA PRO A 86 -17.00 5.26 -10.04
C PRO A 86 -15.74 6.16 -9.99
N LEU A 87 -15.76 7.25 -9.19
CA LEU A 87 -14.61 8.14 -9.08
C LEU A 87 -13.37 7.38 -8.58
N GLY A 88 -13.51 6.61 -7.52
CA GLY A 88 -12.43 5.77 -7.00
C GLY A 88 -11.94 4.77 -8.05
N MET A 89 -12.87 4.07 -8.73
CA MET A 89 -12.53 3.10 -9.77
C MET A 89 -11.76 3.72 -10.95
N LEU A 90 -12.07 4.95 -11.34
CA LEU A 90 -11.42 5.62 -12.46
C LEU A 90 -10.07 6.25 -12.09
N THR A 91 -9.88 6.62 -10.83
CA THR A 91 -8.72 7.42 -10.41
C THR A 91 -7.66 6.65 -9.62
N SER A 92 -8.01 5.54 -8.99
CA SER A 92 -7.11 4.83 -8.06
C SER A 92 -5.82 4.35 -8.72
N GLY A 93 -5.86 3.97 -10.00
CA GLY A 93 -4.67 3.59 -10.77
C GLY A 93 -3.68 4.74 -11.03
N PHE A 94 -4.04 5.98 -10.68
CA PHE A 94 -3.22 7.19 -10.87
C PHE A 94 -2.94 7.92 -9.56
N ALA A 95 -3.74 7.69 -8.53
CA ALA A 95 -3.62 8.26 -7.21
C ALA A 95 -2.57 7.51 -6.35
N HIS A 96 -2.06 8.18 -5.30
CA HIS A 96 -1.04 7.61 -4.41
C HIS A 96 -1.27 8.00 -2.96
N SER A 97 -0.90 7.11 -2.04
CA SER A 97 -1.07 7.29 -0.59
C SER A 97 0.06 8.10 0.08
N GLY A 98 1.05 8.59 -0.67
CA GLY A 98 2.13 9.40 -0.12
C GLY A 98 3.32 9.60 -1.04
N LEU A 99 4.23 10.49 -0.66
CA LEU A 99 5.40 10.89 -1.47
C LEU A 99 6.30 9.71 -1.84
N GLY A 100 6.60 8.82 -0.90
CA GLY A 100 7.44 7.65 -1.16
C GLY A 100 6.80 6.71 -2.20
N HIS A 101 5.47 6.52 -2.11
CA HIS A 101 4.72 5.68 -3.03
C HIS A 101 4.71 6.26 -4.45
N VAL A 102 4.39 7.54 -4.63
CA VAL A 102 4.40 8.17 -5.96
C VAL A 102 5.82 8.21 -6.55
N THR A 103 6.82 8.60 -5.75
CA THR A 103 8.20 8.73 -6.24
C THR A 103 8.75 7.37 -6.70
N SER A 104 8.55 6.31 -5.93
CA SER A 104 9.00 4.97 -6.32
C SER A 104 8.33 4.48 -7.60
N ASN A 105 7.02 4.70 -7.76
CA ASN A 105 6.30 4.36 -8.97
C ASN A 105 6.75 5.17 -10.19
N LEU A 106 6.94 6.48 -10.05
CA LEU A 106 7.39 7.33 -11.16
C LEU A 106 8.82 7.02 -11.60
N LEU A 107 9.75 6.80 -10.66
CA LEU A 107 11.13 6.41 -10.98
C LEU A 107 11.18 5.05 -11.70
N ALA A 108 10.46 4.08 -11.20
CA ALA A 108 10.37 2.77 -11.85
C ALA A 108 9.68 2.86 -13.22
N THR A 109 8.67 3.73 -13.37
CA THR A 109 8.00 4.00 -14.65
C THR A 109 8.96 4.62 -15.66
N LEU A 110 9.81 5.56 -15.26
CA LEU A 110 10.84 6.12 -16.16
C LEU A 110 11.75 5.02 -16.73
N VAL A 111 12.08 4.00 -15.95
CA VAL A 111 12.92 2.88 -16.37
C VAL A 111 12.13 1.89 -17.23
N PHE A 112 11.10 1.25 -16.67
CA PHE A 112 10.39 0.17 -17.33
C PHE A 112 9.46 0.65 -18.44
N GLY A 113 8.82 1.80 -18.27
CA GLY A 113 8.02 2.46 -19.30
C GLY A 113 8.86 2.82 -20.52
N SER A 114 10.08 3.34 -20.31
CA SER A 114 11.01 3.64 -21.42
C SER A 114 11.43 2.39 -22.20
N ILE A 115 11.69 1.27 -21.53
CA ILE A 115 12.00 -0.01 -22.18
C ILE A 115 10.77 -0.52 -22.95
N ALA A 116 9.60 -0.45 -22.35
CA ALA A 116 8.35 -0.90 -22.94
C ALA A 116 7.97 -0.02 -24.14
N GLU A 117 8.07 1.31 -24.04
CA GLU A 117 7.81 2.23 -25.15
C GLU A 117 8.84 2.08 -26.28
N TYR A 118 10.10 1.80 -25.95
CA TYR A 118 11.09 1.42 -26.95
C TYR A 118 10.72 0.10 -27.64
N ALA A 119 10.15 -0.87 -26.91
CA ALA A 119 9.63 -2.10 -27.51
C ALA A 119 8.41 -1.83 -28.41
N TRP A 120 7.48 -0.94 -28.00
CA TRP A 120 6.34 -0.48 -28.80
C TRP A 120 6.79 0.22 -30.08
N SER A 121 7.78 1.10 -30.00
CA SER A 121 8.35 1.90 -31.08
C SER A 121 7.38 2.91 -31.69
N HIS A 122 7.83 4.15 -31.83
CA HIS A 122 7.10 5.20 -32.55
C HIS A 122 7.14 5.01 -34.07
N PHE A 123 8.08 4.22 -34.55
CA PHE A 123 8.25 3.91 -35.97
C PHE A 123 8.08 2.39 -36.18
N PRO A 124 6.87 1.93 -36.56
CA PRO A 124 6.59 0.49 -36.67
C PRO A 124 7.33 -0.17 -37.86
N THR A 125 7.60 0.58 -38.90
CA THR A 125 8.28 0.12 -40.10
C THR A 125 9.66 0.80 -40.23
N LYS A 126 9.82 1.68 -41.19
CA LYS A 126 11.05 2.45 -41.39
C LYS A 126 10.83 3.92 -40.99
N ARG A 127 11.84 4.54 -40.41
CA ARG A 127 11.83 5.97 -40.13
C ARG A 127 12.01 6.76 -41.44
N GLY A 128 11.18 7.78 -41.65
CA GLY A 128 11.25 8.64 -42.86
C GLY A 128 9.91 9.32 -43.11
N SER A 129 9.79 10.04 -44.21
CA SER A 129 8.57 10.70 -44.67
C SER A 129 7.37 9.73 -44.77
N ALA A 130 7.61 8.50 -45.17
CA ALA A 130 6.61 7.44 -45.21
C ALA A 130 5.95 7.13 -43.86
N SER A 131 6.59 7.48 -42.74
CA SER A 131 6.00 7.31 -41.41
C SER A 131 4.78 8.23 -41.17
N PHE A 132 4.65 9.31 -41.95
CA PHE A 132 3.54 10.27 -41.84
C PHE A 132 2.44 10.02 -42.88
N SER A 133 2.58 9.04 -43.76
CA SER A 133 1.60 8.74 -44.82
C SER A 133 0.31 8.08 -44.31
N SER A 134 0.33 7.50 -43.11
CA SER A 134 -0.85 6.82 -42.52
C SER A 134 -0.94 7.11 -41.04
N TRP A 135 -2.16 7.23 -40.50
CA TRP A 135 -2.39 7.37 -39.07
C TRP A 135 -1.80 6.21 -38.24
N ARG A 136 -1.74 4.98 -38.79
CA ARG A 136 -1.18 3.79 -38.14
C ARG A 136 0.35 3.85 -37.99
N SER A 137 1.02 4.54 -38.89
CA SER A 137 2.49 4.69 -38.91
C SER A 137 2.96 6.02 -38.32
N ASN A 138 2.04 6.99 -38.13
CA ASN A 138 2.35 8.32 -37.60
C ASN A 138 2.90 8.23 -36.18
N PRO A 139 4.13 8.72 -35.93
CA PRO A 139 4.77 8.61 -34.62
C PRO A 139 4.02 9.34 -33.51
N PHE A 140 3.36 10.48 -33.79
CA PHE A 140 2.59 11.22 -32.79
C PHE A 140 1.30 10.49 -32.41
N VAL A 141 0.62 9.88 -33.38
CA VAL A 141 -0.54 9.02 -33.12
C VAL A 141 -0.12 7.82 -32.27
N ARG A 142 1.04 7.24 -32.55
CA ARG A 142 1.55 6.10 -31.77
C ARG A 142 1.92 6.48 -30.34
N ILE A 143 2.43 7.68 -30.09
CA ILE A 143 2.64 8.22 -28.74
C ILE A 143 1.28 8.40 -28.04
N ALA A 144 0.30 9.00 -28.72
CA ALA A 144 -1.04 9.17 -28.16
C ALA A 144 -1.72 7.83 -27.81
N LEU A 145 -1.61 6.82 -28.70
CA LEU A 145 -2.11 5.46 -28.44
C LEU A 145 -1.38 4.79 -27.26
N TRP A 146 -0.09 5.08 -27.07
CA TRP A 146 0.65 4.60 -25.91
C TRP A 146 0.10 5.18 -24.61
N VAL A 147 -0.09 6.51 -24.55
CA VAL A 147 -0.67 7.20 -23.39
C VAL A 147 -2.11 6.73 -23.12
N PHE A 148 -2.92 6.57 -24.18
CA PHE A 148 -4.27 6.00 -24.07
C PHE A 148 -4.23 4.57 -23.51
N GLY A 149 -3.33 3.73 -24.01
CA GLY A 149 -3.14 2.37 -23.49
C GLY A 149 -2.76 2.36 -22.02
N ILE A 150 -1.91 3.29 -21.57
CA ILE A 150 -1.58 3.49 -20.15
C ILE A 150 -2.84 3.81 -19.33
N ALA A 151 -3.68 4.71 -19.82
CA ALA A 151 -4.93 5.07 -19.15
C ALA A 151 -5.88 3.87 -19.04
N VAL A 152 -6.04 3.11 -20.12
CA VAL A 152 -6.86 1.89 -20.13
C VAL A 152 -6.33 0.86 -19.13
N VAL A 153 -5.02 0.62 -19.07
CA VAL A 153 -4.43 -0.30 -18.10
C VAL A 153 -4.64 0.19 -16.67
N GLY A 154 -4.44 1.48 -16.41
CA GLY A 154 -4.66 2.08 -15.08
C GLY A 154 -6.09 1.84 -14.58
N VAL A 155 -7.09 2.14 -15.42
CA VAL A 155 -8.50 1.88 -15.09
C VAL A 155 -8.76 0.36 -14.96
N SER A 156 -8.20 -0.48 -15.84
CA SER A 156 -8.40 -1.93 -15.76
C SER A 156 -7.85 -2.51 -14.45
N THR A 157 -6.67 -2.07 -14.02
CA THR A 157 -6.07 -2.54 -12.76
C THR A 157 -6.81 -2.01 -11.54
N SER A 158 -7.52 -0.90 -11.64
CA SER A 158 -8.43 -0.40 -10.62
C SER A 158 -9.74 -1.20 -10.56
N VAL A 159 -10.38 -1.38 -11.70
CA VAL A 159 -11.69 -2.05 -11.80
C VAL A 159 -11.59 -3.53 -11.43
N PHE A 160 -10.54 -4.22 -11.88
CA PHE A 160 -10.34 -5.65 -11.60
C PHE A 160 -9.38 -5.93 -10.45
N GLY A 161 -8.87 -4.89 -9.77
CA GLY A 161 -8.07 -5.03 -8.57
C GLY A 161 -8.89 -5.54 -7.39
N LEU A 162 -8.27 -6.28 -6.48
CA LEU A 162 -8.91 -6.82 -5.29
C LEU A 162 -8.76 -5.84 -4.12
N GLY A 163 -9.89 -5.39 -3.58
CA GLY A 163 -9.95 -4.50 -2.43
C GLY A 163 -9.70 -3.02 -2.81
N PRO A 164 -9.62 -2.13 -1.82
CA PRO A 164 -9.46 -0.69 -2.02
C PRO A 164 -8.04 -0.34 -2.47
N VAL A 165 -7.72 -0.70 -3.72
CA VAL A 165 -6.39 -0.45 -4.32
C VAL A 165 -6.18 1.01 -4.63
N ILE A 166 -4.91 1.44 -4.57
CA ILE A 166 -4.43 2.76 -4.97
C ILE A 166 -2.99 2.66 -5.47
N GLY A 167 -2.66 3.36 -6.55
CA GLY A 167 -1.29 3.48 -7.05
C GLY A 167 -1.11 3.10 -8.51
N PHE A 168 -0.14 3.73 -9.15
CA PHE A 168 0.25 3.49 -10.56
C PHE A 168 1.00 2.17 -10.75
N SER A 169 1.18 1.39 -9.70
CA SER A 169 1.97 0.15 -9.71
C SER A 169 1.40 -0.92 -10.66
N GLY A 170 0.07 -1.01 -10.82
CA GLY A 170 -0.55 -1.91 -11.80
C GLY A 170 -0.09 -1.62 -13.23
N VAL A 171 -0.04 -0.35 -13.62
CA VAL A 171 0.52 0.09 -14.92
C VAL A 171 2.01 -0.17 -15.00
N LEU A 172 2.76 0.09 -13.92
CA LEU A 172 4.19 -0.22 -13.87
C LEU A 172 4.45 -1.70 -14.12
N PHE A 173 3.68 -2.59 -13.51
CA PHE A 173 3.79 -4.03 -13.76
C PHE A 173 3.41 -4.41 -15.20
N ALA A 174 2.47 -3.67 -15.82
CA ALA A 174 2.17 -3.87 -17.24
C ALA A 174 3.34 -3.45 -18.14
N PHE A 175 4.05 -2.37 -17.83
CA PHE A 175 5.29 -2.05 -18.54
C PHE A 175 6.34 -3.14 -18.40
N VAL A 176 6.49 -3.70 -17.21
CA VAL A 176 7.41 -4.81 -16.97
C VAL A 176 7.01 -6.03 -17.80
N GLY A 177 5.74 -6.46 -17.76
CA GLY A 177 5.24 -7.60 -18.54
C GLY A 177 5.46 -7.41 -20.03
N PHE A 178 5.17 -6.21 -20.55
CA PHE A 178 5.39 -5.85 -21.96
C PHE A 178 6.87 -5.85 -22.35
N ALA A 179 7.73 -5.27 -21.51
CA ALA A 179 9.17 -5.22 -21.74
C ALA A 179 9.82 -6.60 -21.62
N LEU A 180 9.40 -7.40 -20.65
CA LEU A 180 9.93 -8.71 -20.32
C LEU A 180 9.81 -9.69 -21.50
N VAL A 181 8.66 -9.75 -22.15
CA VAL A 181 8.46 -10.66 -23.27
C VAL A 181 9.29 -10.26 -24.50
N ARG A 182 9.69 -9.00 -24.64
CA ARG A 182 10.50 -8.50 -25.76
C ARG A 182 11.99 -8.40 -25.45
N PHE A 183 12.32 -7.93 -24.27
CA PHE A 183 13.68 -7.66 -23.79
C PHE A 183 13.92 -8.26 -22.39
N PRO A 184 13.79 -9.60 -22.23
CA PRO A 184 13.81 -10.25 -20.92
C PRO A 184 15.04 -9.90 -20.09
N VAL A 185 16.24 -10.00 -20.69
CA VAL A 185 17.50 -9.71 -19.98
C VAL A 185 17.60 -8.24 -19.56
N ALA A 186 17.25 -7.31 -20.45
CA ALA A 186 17.29 -5.89 -20.12
C ALA A 186 16.29 -5.54 -19.00
N THR A 187 15.13 -6.18 -18.98
CA THR A 187 14.11 -5.98 -17.94
C THR A 187 14.61 -6.43 -16.56
N ILE A 188 15.29 -7.58 -16.48
CA ILE A 188 15.87 -8.06 -15.22
C ILE A 188 17.04 -7.20 -14.76
N VAL A 189 17.93 -6.81 -15.69
CA VAL A 189 19.02 -5.89 -15.36
C VAL A 189 18.47 -4.56 -14.81
N ALA A 190 17.40 -4.04 -15.42
CA ALA A 190 16.71 -2.84 -14.92
C ALA A 190 16.10 -3.06 -13.54
N ALA A 191 15.46 -4.21 -13.28
CA ALA A 191 14.90 -4.55 -11.98
C ALA A 191 15.98 -4.60 -10.87
N LEU A 192 17.11 -5.23 -11.15
CA LEU A 192 18.25 -5.27 -10.23
C LEU A 192 18.87 -3.87 -10.03
N SER A 193 18.93 -3.05 -11.08
CA SER A 193 19.46 -1.68 -11.00
C SER A 193 18.62 -0.80 -10.07
N THR A 194 17.31 -0.99 -9.97
CA THR A 194 16.47 -0.25 -9.00
C THR A 194 16.88 -0.53 -7.55
N ARG A 195 17.30 -1.77 -7.23
CA ARG A 195 17.82 -2.12 -5.90
C ARG A 195 19.13 -1.42 -5.59
N ILE A 196 20.01 -1.24 -6.60
CA ILE A 196 21.27 -0.49 -6.43
C ILE A 196 20.96 0.97 -6.10
N VAL A 197 20.01 1.59 -6.82
CA VAL A 197 19.59 2.98 -6.55
C VAL A 197 18.99 3.11 -5.14
N THR A 198 18.13 2.18 -4.74
CA THR A 198 17.58 2.15 -3.37
C THR A 198 18.68 1.96 -2.33
N GLY A 199 19.64 1.06 -2.58
CA GLY A 199 20.79 0.85 -1.71
C GLY A 199 21.65 2.11 -1.56
N LEU A 200 21.90 2.83 -2.67
CA LEU A 200 22.60 4.12 -2.63
C LEU A 200 21.83 5.18 -1.85
N TYR A 201 20.51 5.26 -2.06
CA TYR A 201 19.66 6.19 -1.32
C TYR A 201 19.68 5.91 0.18
N ASN A 202 19.58 4.63 0.59
CA ASN A 202 19.67 4.25 2.00
C ASN A 202 21.06 4.55 2.57
N ALA A 203 22.12 4.34 1.79
CA ALA A 203 23.49 4.66 2.22
C ALA A 203 23.72 6.16 2.47
N ILE A 204 22.92 7.04 1.85
CA ILE A 204 22.96 8.48 2.09
C ILE A 204 22.35 8.85 3.47
N GLN A 205 21.51 8.00 4.04
CA GLN A 205 20.85 8.23 5.34
C GLN A 205 21.65 7.71 6.55
N VAL A 206 22.95 7.58 6.44
CA VAL A 206 23.83 7.04 7.47
C VAL A 206 24.46 8.16 8.31
N PRO A 207 24.83 7.91 9.59
CA PRO A 207 24.65 6.68 10.35
C PRO A 207 23.26 6.56 10.96
N GLU A 208 22.69 5.35 10.91
CA GLU A 208 21.45 5.01 11.58
C GLU A 208 21.75 4.23 12.85
N ILE A 209 21.28 4.72 14.00
CA ILE A 209 21.40 4.01 15.27
C ILE A 209 20.16 3.14 15.43
N GLN A 210 20.33 1.83 15.44
CA GLN A 210 19.26 0.87 15.66
C GLN A 210 19.35 0.28 17.06
N GLN A 211 18.22 0.28 17.77
CA GLN A 211 18.08 -0.40 19.05
C GLN A 211 17.42 -1.76 18.82
N THR A 212 17.98 -2.81 19.45
CA THR A 212 17.52 -4.19 19.23
C THR A 212 16.26 -4.59 20.01
N ALA A 213 15.79 -3.75 20.93
CA ALA A 213 14.66 -4.04 21.82
C ALA A 213 13.69 -2.85 21.87
N VAL A 214 13.10 -2.48 20.72
CA VAL A 214 12.05 -1.47 20.64
C VAL A 214 10.78 -2.17 20.15
N GLU A 215 9.67 -2.03 20.90
CA GLU A 215 8.36 -2.43 20.40
C GLU A 215 7.97 -1.51 19.24
N THR A 216 7.87 -2.08 18.04
CA THR A 216 7.42 -1.37 16.86
C THR A 216 6.24 -2.08 16.26
N PHE A 217 5.24 -1.31 15.85
CA PHE A 217 4.19 -1.83 15.00
C PHE A 217 4.80 -2.19 13.64
N SER A 218 4.78 -3.46 13.28
CA SER A 218 5.24 -3.92 11.98
C SER A 218 4.19 -4.80 11.32
N ARG A 219 3.70 -4.36 10.18
CA ARG A 219 2.87 -5.18 9.29
C ARG A 219 3.78 -5.97 8.36
N PRO A 220 3.49 -7.24 8.04
CA PRO A 220 4.27 -7.95 7.02
C PRO A 220 4.28 -7.15 5.71
N TRP A 221 5.45 -7.01 5.10
CA TRP A 221 5.62 -6.16 3.91
C TRP A 221 4.66 -6.48 2.75
N TRP A 222 4.25 -7.75 2.64
CA TRP A 222 3.31 -8.22 1.61
C TRP A 222 1.84 -7.92 1.94
N ALA A 223 1.46 -7.73 3.21
CA ALA A 223 0.07 -7.50 3.63
C ALA A 223 -0.49 -6.12 3.23
N GLY A 224 0.37 -5.19 2.82
CA GLY A 224 -0.02 -3.88 2.27
C GLY A 224 0.14 -3.78 0.75
N VAL A 225 0.49 -4.89 0.08
CA VAL A 225 0.77 -4.90 -1.37
C VAL A 225 -0.41 -5.53 -2.11
N ALA A 226 -0.93 -4.83 -3.12
CA ALA A 226 -1.96 -5.34 -4.01
C ALA A 226 -1.39 -6.39 -4.99
N VAL A 227 -0.99 -7.57 -4.46
CA VAL A 227 -0.30 -8.63 -5.23
C VAL A 227 -1.12 -9.06 -6.44
N GLN A 228 -2.45 -9.20 -6.28
CA GLN A 228 -3.36 -9.55 -7.38
C GLN A 228 -3.37 -8.45 -8.46
N GLY A 229 -3.46 -7.17 -8.11
CA GLY A 229 -3.42 -6.03 -9.04
C GLY A 229 -2.08 -5.94 -9.78
N HIS A 230 -0.96 -6.27 -9.12
CA HIS A 230 0.36 -6.36 -9.74
C HIS A 230 0.45 -7.53 -10.74
N ALA A 231 -0.06 -8.71 -10.37
CA ALA A 231 -0.12 -9.86 -11.26
C ALA A 231 -1.00 -9.57 -12.49
N LEU A 232 -2.15 -8.93 -12.28
CA LEU A 232 -3.05 -8.48 -13.33
C LEU A 232 -2.33 -7.54 -14.31
N GLY A 233 -1.67 -6.51 -13.81
CA GLY A 233 -0.88 -5.59 -14.63
C GLY A 233 0.19 -6.31 -15.44
N LEU A 234 1.00 -7.16 -14.80
CA LEU A 234 2.04 -7.96 -15.46
C LEU A 234 1.46 -8.81 -16.60
N LEU A 235 0.34 -9.48 -16.38
CA LEU A 235 -0.33 -10.32 -17.39
C LEU A 235 -0.88 -9.49 -18.55
N ILE A 236 -1.55 -8.35 -18.29
CA ILE A 236 -2.02 -7.43 -19.32
C ILE A 236 -0.85 -7.02 -20.23
N GLY A 237 0.26 -6.58 -19.61
CA GLY A 237 1.45 -6.18 -20.35
C GLY A 237 2.08 -7.32 -21.14
N ALA A 238 2.18 -8.51 -20.55
CA ALA A 238 2.72 -9.69 -21.21
C ALA A 238 1.87 -10.13 -22.40
N VAL A 239 0.54 -10.11 -22.28
CA VAL A 239 -0.41 -10.40 -23.37
C VAL A 239 -0.25 -9.38 -24.50
N ALA A 240 -0.27 -8.09 -24.18
CA ALA A 240 -0.10 -7.03 -25.17
C ALA A 240 1.28 -7.11 -25.89
N GLY A 241 2.34 -7.37 -25.12
CA GLY A 241 3.70 -7.58 -25.63
C GLY A 241 3.79 -8.80 -26.53
N THR A 242 3.18 -9.93 -26.15
CA THR A 242 3.14 -11.17 -26.93
C THR A 242 2.38 -10.97 -28.24
N ALA A 243 1.23 -10.31 -28.20
CA ALA A 243 0.47 -9.95 -29.41
C ALA A 243 1.31 -9.10 -30.37
N LEU A 244 2.08 -8.13 -29.85
CA LEU A 244 3.02 -7.34 -30.65
C LEU A 244 4.15 -8.19 -31.26
N LEU A 245 4.67 -9.17 -30.51
CA LEU A 245 5.70 -10.10 -31.03
C LEU A 245 5.13 -10.97 -32.15
N TYR A 246 3.89 -11.43 -32.02
CA TYR A 246 3.21 -12.21 -33.09
C TYR A 246 3.07 -11.37 -34.36
N HIS A 247 2.56 -10.15 -34.22
CA HIS A 247 2.41 -9.23 -35.35
C HIS A 247 3.75 -8.91 -36.06
N ARG A 248 4.85 -8.91 -35.31
CA ARG A 248 6.20 -8.60 -35.86
C ARG A 248 7.02 -9.82 -36.27
N GLY A 249 6.51 -11.03 -36.08
CA GLY A 249 7.22 -12.27 -36.38
C GLY A 249 8.48 -12.49 -35.52
N VAL A 250 8.56 -11.87 -34.33
CA VAL A 250 9.73 -11.95 -33.45
C VAL A 250 9.53 -13.03 -32.40
N ARG A 251 10.58 -13.80 -32.14
CA ARG A 251 10.58 -14.83 -31.08
C ARG A 251 11.78 -14.61 -30.17
N PRO A 252 11.55 -14.34 -28.87
CA PRO A 252 12.60 -14.30 -27.87
C PRO A 252 13.11 -15.73 -27.57
N LYS A 253 14.24 -15.84 -26.88
CA LYS A 253 14.73 -17.11 -26.37
C LYS A 253 13.86 -17.55 -25.16
N PRO A 254 13.27 -18.75 -25.18
CA PRO A 254 12.33 -19.18 -24.13
C PRO A 254 12.96 -19.22 -22.74
N GLU A 255 14.22 -19.65 -22.64
CA GLU A 255 14.96 -19.68 -21.38
C GLU A 255 15.15 -18.29 -20.76
N HIS A 256 15.33 -17.26 -21.60
CA HIS A 256 15.44 -15.88 -21.11
C HIS A 256 14.10 -15.34 -20.60
N VAL A 257 12.99 -15.66 -21.28
CA VAL A 257 11.64 -15.25 -20.84
C VAL A 257 11.27 -15.95 -19.55
N TRP A 258 11.51 -17.27 -19.47
CA TRP A 258 11.23 -18.07 -18.29
C TRP A 258 11.99 -17.54 -17.06
N LEU A 259 13.32 -17.41 -17.21
CA LEU A 259 14.17 -16.94 -16.11
C LEU A 259 13.80 -15.51 -15.69
N ALA A 260 13.53 -14.63 -16.65
CA ALA A 260 13.18 -13.25 -16.35
C ALA A 260 11.81 -13.14 -15.65
N ALA A 261 10.81 -13.90 -16.10
CA ALA A 261 9.50 -13.94 -15.45
C ALA A 261 9.59 -14.47 -14.02
N LEU A 262 10.34 -15.58 -13.83
CA LEU A 262 10.55 -16.18 -12.53
C LEU A 262 11.30 -15.24 -11.58
N ALA A 263 12.45 -14.71 -12.02
CA ALA A 263 13.27 -13.82 -11.20
C ALA A 263 12.50 -12.55 -10.79
N PHE A 264 11.78 -11.94 -11.74
CA PHE A 264 10.99 -10.74 -11.43
C PHE A 264 9.82 -11.05 -10.48
N ALA A 265 9.06 -12.12 -10.74
CA ALA A 265 7.92 -12.47 -9.90
C ALA A 265 8.33 -12.82 -8.46
N VAL A 266 9.46 -13.52 -8.30
CA VAL A 266 10.00 -13.84 -6.97
C VAL A 266 10.53 -12.58 -6.28
N ASP A 267 11.29 -11.74 -7.00
CA ASP A 267 11.86 -10.50 -6.47
C ASP A 267 10.78 -9.51 -5.99
N ARG A 268 9.66 -9.44 -6.70
CA ARG A 268 8.54 -8.52 -6.41
C ARG A 268 7.43 -9.16 -5.57
N GLY A 269 7.63 -10.35 -5.07
CA GLY A 269 6.71 -11.00 -4.15
C GLY A 269 5.37 -11.41 -4.75
N LEU A 270 5.27 -11.63 -6.07
CA LEU A 270 4.03 -12.10 -6.70
C LEU A 270 3.59 -13.50 -6.21
N TRP A 271 4.45 -14.20 -5.50
CA TRP A 271 4.16 -15.45 -4.80
C TRP A 271 3.40 -15.26 -3.49
N ALA A 272 3.28 -14.05 -2.97
CA ALA A 272 2.65 -13.78 -1.68
C ALA A 272 1.11 -13.75 -1.81
N ILE A 273 0.49 -14.87 -2.10
CA ILE A 273 -0.97 -15.03 -2.07
C ILE A 273 -1.41 -15.11 -0.62
N TYR A 274 -2.22 -14.17 -0.17
CA TYR A 274 -2.70 -14.12 1.21
C TYR A 274 -4.19 -13.80 1.28
N LEU A 275 -4.81 -14.21 2.40
CA LEU A 275 -6.17 -13.81 2.78
C LEU A 275 -6.12 -13.13 4.15
N PRO A 276 -6.79 -11.99 4.34
CA PRO A 276 -7.02 -11.43 5.65
C PRO A 276 -8.03 -12.31 6.42
N GLU A 277 -7.74 -12.62 7.69
CA GLU A 277 -8.63 -13.36 8.60
C GLU A 277 -9.15 -12.46 9.74
N GLY A 278 -8.77 -11.20 9.74
CA GLY A 278 -9.13 -10.13 10.67
C GLY A 278 -8.35 -8.88 10.32
N SER A 279 -8.50 -7.82 11.10
CA SER A 279 -7.81 -6.55 10.85
C SER A 279 -6.27 -6.66 10.91
N GLU A 280 -5.76 -7.61 11.69
CA GLU A 280 -4.32 -7.79 11.96
C GLU A 280 -3.82 -9.20 11.68
N THR A 281 -4.69 -10.14 11.29
CA THR A 281 -4.35 -11.54 11.05
C THR A 281 -4.42 -11.87 9.56
N PHE A 282 -3.37 -12.47 9.03
CA PHE A 282 -3.24 -12.79 7.61
C PHE A 282 -2.75 -14.23 7.42
N ARG A 283 -3.42 -15.00 6.57
CA ARG A 283 -2.97 -16.32 6.15
C ARG A 283 -2.24 -16.27 4.82
N LEU A 284 -0.97 -16.65 4.79
CA LEU A 284 -0.10 -16.61 3.61
C LEU A 284 0.10 -18.00 3.00
N PHE A 285 -0.26 -18.17 1.73
CA PHE A 285 -0.18 -19.42 0.98
C PHE A 285 1.09 -19.49 0.11
N ARG A 286 2.28 -19.62 0.74
CA ARG A 286 3.59 -19.55 0.07
C ARG A 286 3.77 -20.60 -1.04
N ALA A 287 3.42 -21.87 -0.76
CA ALA A 287 3.60 -22.95 -1.72
C ALA A 287 2.71 -22.77 -2.96
N LEU A 288 1.44 -22.38 -2.76
CA LEU A 288 0.52 -22.09 -3.85
C LEU A 288 1.03 -20.93 -4.72
N GLY A 289 1.47 -19.86 -4.08
CA GLY A 289 1.99 -18.69 -4.79
C GLY A 289 3.26 -19.00 -5.58
N MET A 290 4.19 -19.74 -5.00
CA MET A 290 5.40 -20.17 -5.73
C MET A 290 5.05 -21.08 -6.91
N ALA A 291 4.15 -22.05 -6.74
CA ALA A 291 3.70 -22.89 -7.84
C ALA A 291 3.06 -22.08 -8.97
N ALA A 292 2.21 -21.10 -8.63
CA ALA A 292 1.59 -20.19 -9.60
C ALA A 292 2.64 -19.38 -10.39
N VAL A 293 3.69 -18.88 -9.73
CA VAL A 293 4.79 -18.15 -10.37
C VAL A 293 5.56 -19.03 -11.36
N PHE A 294 5.86 -20.30 -11.00
CA PHE A 294 6.53 -21.22 -11.91
C PHE A 294 5.66 -21.58 -13.13
N VAL A 295 4.38 -21.84 -12.91
CA VAL A 295 3.43 -22.13 -13.99
C VAL A 295 3.32 -20.92 -14.93
N LEU A 296 3.17 -19.70 -14.38
CA LEU A 296 3.11 -18.47 -15.16
C LEU A 296 4.37 -18.25 -16.00
N ALA A 297 5.56 -18.44 -15.42
CA ALA A 297 6.83 -18.30 -16.13
C ALA A 297 6.93 -19.29 -17.31
N ALA A 298 6.51 -20.55 -17.11
CA ALA A 298 6.47 -21.56 -18.14
C ALA A 298 5.48 -21.22 -19.27
N LEU A 299 4.28 -20.75 -18.91
CA LEU A 299 3.25 -20.35 -19.89
C LEU A 299 3.69 -19.12 -20.70
N LEU A 300 4.30 -18.11 -20.06
CA LEU A 300 4.84 -16.94 -20.76
C LEU A 300 5.95 -17.34 -21.74
N ALA A 301 6.88 -18.19 -21.33
CA ALA A 301 7.93 -18.71 -22.21
C ALA A 301 7.34 -19.51 -23.38
N GLY A 302 6.38 -20.39 -23.12
CA GLY A 302 5.67 -21.16 -24.14
C GLY A 302 4.89 -20.27 -25.11
N GLY A 303 4.07 -19.37 -24.60
CA GLY A 303 3.25 -18.47 -25.41
C GLY A 303 4.05 -17.48 -26.26
N THR A 304 5.23 -17.05 -25.80
CA THR A 304 6.05 -16.08 -26.54
C THR A 304 7.05 -16.72 -27.51
N ALA A 305 7.63 -17.87 -27.16
CA ALA A 305 8.82 -18.38 -27.78
C ALA A 305 8.71 -19.80 -28.36
N ALA A 306 7.70 -20.61 -27.96
CA ALA A 306 7.53 -21.97 -28.46
C ALA A 306 7.40 -22.02 -29.99
N THR A 307 7.81 -23.17 -30.56
CA THR A 307 7.64 -23.42 -31.99
C THR A 307 6.15 -23.59 -32.32
N ALA A 308 5.77 -23.24 -33.56
CA ALA A 308 4.40 -23.43 -34.06
C ALA A 308 4.12 -24.92 -34.41
N ARG A 309 4.75 -25.89 -33.70
CA ARG A 309 4.48 -27.31 -33.88
C ARG A 309 3.09 -27.60 -33.33
N GLU A 310 2.30 -28.30 -34.10
CA GLU A 310 0.94 -28.72 -33.71
C GLU A 310 0.98 -29.51 -32.40
N LEU A 311 0.07 -29.15 -31.50
CA LEU A 311 -0.19 -29.86 -30.27
C LEU A 311 -1.36 -30.84 -30.46
N LEU A 312 -2.40 -30.37 -31.14
CA LEU A 312 -3.60 -31.13 -31.47
C LEU A 312 -3.94 -30.93 -32.96
N PRO A 313 -3.53 -31.85 -33.82
CA PRO A 313 -3.79 -31.74 -35.28
C PRO A 313 -5.27 -31.64 -35.61
N SER A 314 -6.15 -32.23 -34.78
CA SER A 314 -7.60 -32.25 -35.01
C SER A 314 -8.27 -30.86 -35.00
N ILE A 315 -7.66 -29.88 -34.34
CA ILE A 315 -8.17 -28.50 -34.22
C ILE A 315 -7.15 -27.45 -34.65
N ASP A 316 -6.09 -27.86 -35.34
CA ASP A 316 -5.01 -26.98 -35.83
C ASP A 316 -4.44 -26.03 -34.74
N LEU A 317 -4.29 -26.59 -33.52
CA LEU A 317 -3.81 -25.85 -32.36
C LEU A 317 -2.31 -26.07 -32.15
N SER A 318 -1.52 -25.02 -32.27
CA SER A 318 -0.10 -25.05 -31.99
C SER A 318 0.21 -24.95 -30.49
N ARG A 319 1.38 -25.47 -30.08
CA ARG A 319 1.86 -25.35 -28.69
C ARG A 319 1.94 -23.91 -28.20
N ARG A 320 2.29 -22.98 -29.09
CA ARG A 320 2.39 -21.56 -28.80
C ARG A 320 1.03 -20.94 -28.53
N GLU A 321 0.04 -21.25 -29.37
CA GLU A 321 -1.34 -20.76 -29.21
C GLU A 321 -1.99 -21.34 -27.96
N ALA A 322 -1.78 -22.62 -27.67
CA ALA A 322 -2.26 -23.24 -26.45
C ALA A 322 -1.69 -22.55 -25.19
N ALA A 323 -0.38 -22.35 -25.13
CA ALA A 323 0.25 -21.65 -24.01
C ALA A 323 -0.23 -20.20 -23.89
N PHE A 324 -0.38 -19.47 -25.00
CA PHE A 324 -0.93 -18.11 -25.00
C PHE A 324 -2.40 -18.09 -24.56
N GLY A 325 -3.21 -19.05 -25.00
CA GLY A 325 -4.59 -19.22 -24.55
C GLY A 325 -4.68 -19.45 -23.04
N LEU A 326 -3.79 -20.26 -22.46
CA LEU A 326 -3.72 -20.44 -21.01
C LEU A 326 -3.28 -19.18 -20.26
N VAL A 327 -2.40 -18.36 -20.84
CA VAL A 327 -2.07 -17.03 -20.26
C VAL A 327 -3.31 -16.13 -20.26
N LEU A 328 -4.10 -16.14 -21.32
CA LEU A 328 -5.37 -15.37 -21.38
C LEU A 328 -6.38 -15.87 -20.36
N ILE A 329 -6.52 -17.18 -20.21
CA ILE A 329 -7.39 -17.76 -19.15
C ILE A 329 -6.90 -17.34 -17.77
N GLY A 330 -5.58 -17.40 -17.53
CA GLY A 330 -5.00 -16.92 -16.28
C GLY A 330 -5.25 -15.43 -16.02
N LEU A 331 -5.14 -14.59 -17.04
CA LEU A 331 -5.47 -13.16 -16.97
C LEU A 331 -6.93 -12.96 -16.58
N ILE A 332 -7.85 -13.66 -17.25
CA ILE A 332 -9.29 -13.60 -16.96
C ILE A 332 -9.57 -14.07 -15.53
N ALA A 333 -8.99 -15.20 -15.12
CA ALA A 333 -9.17 -15.72 -13.76
C ALA A 333 -8.70 -14.73 -12.70
N VAL A 334 -7.51 -14.13 -12.87
CA VAL A 334 -6.98 -13.11 -11.95
C VAL A 334 -7.86 -11.86 -11.93
N ALA A 335 -8.37 -11.41 -13.07
CA ALA A 335 -9.28 -10.26 -13.16
C ALA A 335 -10.62 -10.54 -12.46
N PHE A 336 -11.18 -11.73 -12.65
CA PHE A 336 -12.49 -12.08 -12.10
C PHE A 336 -12.52 -12.21 -10.57
N VAL A 337 -11.39 -12.45 -9.91
CA VAL A 337 -11.33 -12.53 -8.43
C VAL A 337 -11.79 -11.21 -7.78
N GLY A 338 -11.45 -10.06 -8.35
CA GLY A 338 -11.84 -8.76 -7.81
C GLY A 338 -13.32 -8.41 -8.03
N VAL A 339 -13.98 -8.98 -9.07
CA VAL A 339 -15.33 -8.56 -9.47
C VAL A 339 -16.38 -8.76 -8.37
N PRO A 340 -16.58 -9.95 -7.79
CA PRO A 340 -17.61 -10.13 -6.77
C PRO A 340 -17.29 -9.35 -5.49
N LEU A 341 -16.01 -9.20 -5.16
CA LEU A 341 -15.56 -8.56 -3.92
C LEU A 341 -15.58 -7.02 -4.00
N ASN A 342 -15.53 -6.44 -5.20
CA ASN A 342 -15.70 -5.00 -5.40
C ASN A 342 -17.16 -4.62 -5.71
N PHE A 343 -18.06 -5.60 -5.88
CA PHE A 343 -19.46 -5.37 -6.17
C PHE A 343 -20.29 -5.42 -4.89
N TYR A 344 -20.04 -4.49 -3.99
CA TYR A 344 -20.73 -4.35 -2.71
C TYR A 344 -21.27 -2.95 -2.49
N ALA A 345 -22.32 -2.84 -1.68
CA ALA A 345 -22.80 -1.61 -1.07
C ALA A 345 -22.54 -1.64 0.44
N VAL A 346 -22.56 -0.49 1.08
CA VAL A 346 -22.56 -0.36 2.53
C VAL A 346 -24.02 -0.34 2.97
N ASP A 347 -24.43 -1.31 3.79
CA ASP A 347 -25.84 -1.51 4.18
C ASP A 347 -26.26 -0.54 5.29
N ASP A 348 -25.53 -0.56 6.40
CA ASP A 348 -25.80 0.29 7.54
C ASP A 348 -24.53 1.05 7.96
N PRO A 349 -24.39 2.31 7.52
CA PRO A 349 -23.24 3.11 7.88
C PRO A 349 -23.19 3.43 9.38
N SER A 350 -24.30 3.24 10.12
CA SER A 350 -24.39 3.54 11.56
C SER A 350 -23.92 2.40 12.45
N THR A 351 -23.79 1.18 11.94
CA THR A 351 -23.37 0.04 12.75
C THR A 351 -21.96 0.23 13.31
N GLY A 352 -21.81 0.08 14.61
CA GLY A 352 -20.61 0.35 15.38
C GLY A 352 -20.52 1.80 15.87
N ILE A 353 -21.49 2.66 15.51
CA ILE A 353 -21.58 4.05 16.01
C ILE A 353 -22.38 4.13 17.31
N ASP A 354 -23.26 3.16 17.60
CA ASP A 354 -24.18 3.21 18.77
C ASP A 354 -23.46 3.38 20.12
N ASP A 355 -22.22 2.90 20.22
CA ASP A 355 -21.36 3.06 21.41
C ASP A 355 -20.23 4.08 21.22
N ALA A 356 -20.15 4.76 20.07
CA ALA A 356 -19.10 5.71 19.72
C ALA A 356 -19.65 7.12 19.52
N GLU A 357 -18.84 8.13 19.82
CA GLU A 357 -19.14 9.52 19.49
C GLU A 357 -18.51 9.84 18.11
N PRO A 358 -19.28 9.86 17.00
CA PRO A 358 -18.72 10.04 15.68
C PRO A 358 -18.38 11.51 15.41
N VAL A 359 -17.34 11.73 14.62
CA VAL A 359 -16.96 13.04 14.09
C VAL A 359 -17.29 13.08 12.59
N THR A 360 -18.06 14.08 12.17
CA THR A 360 -18.43 14.28 10.77
C THR A 360 -17.53 15.31 10.10
N ALA A 361 -17.10 15.03 8.87
CA ALA A 361 -16.34 15.94 8.04
C ALA A 361 -16.82 15.80 6.58
N GLY A 362 -17.56 16.79 6.10
CA GLY A 362 -18.24 16.72 4.79
C GLY A 362 -19.23 15.58 4.70
N ASP A 363 -19.01 14.64 3.77
CA ASP A 363 -19.81 13.43 3.60
C ASP A 363 -19.18 12.18 4.25
N TYR A 364 -18.22 12.39 5.15
CA TYR A 364 -17.60 11.32 5.92
C TYR A 364 -18.01 11.37 7.37
N THR A 365 -18.14 10.19 7.95
CA THR A 365 -18.27 9.95 9.39
C THR A 365 -17.06 9.15 9.83
N VAL A 366 -16.34 9.62 10.85
CA VAL A 366 -15.16 8.96 11.40
C VAL A 366 -15.41 8.67 12.87
N PHE A 367 -15.16 7.44 13.28
CA PHE A 367 -15.31 7.00 14.68
C PHE A 367 -14.22 5.97 15.02
N TYR A 368 -14.08 5.69 16.30
CA TYR A 368 -13.25 4.61 16.81
C TYR A 368 -14.12 3.51 17.37
N ALA A 369 -13.87 2.27 16.99
CA ALA A 369 -14.53 1.09 17.53
C ALA A 369 -13.57 -0.09 17.61
N GLU A 370 -13.91 -1.11 18.40
CA GLU A 370 -13.16 -2.37 18.49
C GLU A 370 -14.10 -3.55 18.23
N ASP A 371 -13.57 -4.56 17.54
CA ASP A 371 -14.25 -5.82 17.22
C ASP A 371 -15.60 -5.64 16.49
N VAL A 372 -15.66 -4.66 15.57
CA VAL A 372 -16.84 -4.36 14.77
C VAL A 372 -16.75 -5.01 13.41
N GLU A 373 -17.76 -5.79 13.01
CA GLU A 373 -17.86 -6.35 11.68
C GLU A 373 -18.04 -5.25 10.61
N ASN A 374 -17.34 -5.38 9.48
CA ASN A 374 -17.53 -4.48 8.36
C ASN A 374 -18.97 -4.58 7.80
N GLN A 375 -19.46 -3.50 7.21
CA GLN A 375 -20.83 -3.38 6.73
C GLN A 375 -20.95 -3.60 5.21
N PHE A 376 -20.13 -4.48 4.64
CA PHE A 376 -20.15 -4.79 3.23
C PHE A 376 -21.25 -5.79 2.89
N VAL A 377 -22.19 -5.40 2.03
CA VAL A 377 -23.21 -6.29 1.48
C VAL A 377 -22.90 -6.56 0.02
N PRO A 378 -22.49 -7.79 -0.34
CA PRO A 378 -22.26 -8.16 -1.73
C PRO A 378 -23.55 -8.02 -2.54
N ALA A 379 -23.50 -7.32 -3.67
CA ALA A 379 -24.64 -7.22 -4.59
C ALA A 379 -24.89 -8.54 -5.34
N ILE A 380 -23.86 -9.41 -5.43
CA ILE A 380 -23.97 -10.76 -5.99
C ILE A 380 -23.78 -11.75 -4.85
N PRO A 381 -24.78 -12.58 -4.49
CA PRO A 381 -24.63 -13.61 -3.48
C PRO A 381 -23.51 -14.59 -3.88
N VAL A 382 -22.57 -14.82 -2.99
CA VAL A 382 -21.52 -15.85 -3.19
C VAL A 382 -22.14 -17.21 -2.87
N PRO A 383 -22.21 -18.16 -3.82
CA PRO A 383 -22.76 -19.49 -3.56
C PRO A 383 -22.00 -20.20 -2.43
N GLY A 384 -22.73 -20.67 -1.42
CA GLY A 384 -22.16 -21.33 -0.24
C GLY A 384 -21.94 -20.43 0.97
N ASP A 385 -22.15 -19.13 0.86
CA ASP A 385 -22.09 -18.18 1.96
C ASP A 385 -23.49 -17.72 2.37
N GLU A 386 -24.33 -18.68 2.75
CA GLU A 386 -25.73 -18.41 3.17
C GLU A 386 -25.82 -17.53 4.43
N ASN A 387 -24.74 -17.45 5.20
CA ASN A 387 -24.62 -16.67 6.42
C ASN A 387 -23.81 -15.36 6.26
N ARG A 388 -23.46 -14.96 5.02
CA ARG A 388 -22.66 -13.75 4.73
C ARG A 388 -21.31 -13.67 5.46
N THR A 389 -20.73 -14.80 5.85
CA THR A 389 -19.52 -14.88 6.69
C THR A 389 -18.22 -14.64 5.92
N GLY A 390 -18.19 -14.88 4.62
CA GLY A 390 -16.97 -14.78 3.80
C GLY A 390 -16.48 -13.36 3.48
N SER A 391 -17.34 -12.34 3.66
CA SER A 391 -17.00 -10.92 3.44
C SER A 391 -16.88 -10.10 4.73
N ARG A 392 -17.23 -10.69 5.87
CA ARG A 392 -17.19 -10.01 7.16
C ARG A 392 -15.80 -10.15 7.76
N ILE A 393 -15.17 -9.01 7.98
CA ILE A 393 -13.87 -8.89 8.63
C ILE A 393 -14.07 -7.97 9.82
N ASP A 394 -13.71 -8.44 11.01
CA ASP A 394 -13.72 -7.62 12.20
C ASP A 394 -12.64 -6.54 12.08
N SER A 395 -13.01 -5.32 12.41
CA SER A 395 -12.14 -4.16 12.38
C SER A 395 -12.06 -3.54 13.78
N SER A 396 -10.87 -3.11 14.15
CA SER A 396 -10.61 -2.43 15.42
C SER A 396 -9.69 -1.24 15.18
N GLY A 397 -10.21 -0.02 15.34
CA GLY A 397 -9.47 1.20 15.12
C GLY A 397 -10.31 2.38 14.68
N LEU A 398 -9.69 3.30 13.92
CA LEU A 398 -10.36 4.44 13.32
C LEU A 398 -10.99 4.03 12.00
N ILE A 399 -12.31 4.10 11.96
CA ILE A 399 -13.13 3.68 10.84
C ILE A 399 -13.68 4.92 10.14
N VAL A 400 -13.53 4.97 8.83
CA VAL A 400 -14.05 6.02 7.96
C VAL A 400 -15.21 5.46 7.17
N VAL A 401 -16.35 6.11 7.26
CA VAL A 401 -17.59 5.72 6.59
C VAL A 401 -18.08 6.85 5.69
N SER A 402 -18.56 6.52 4.51
CA SER A 402 -19.32 7.42 3.64
C SER A 402 -20.33 6.61 2.84
N GLU A 403 -21.60 6.74 3.15
CA GLU A 403 -22.70 6.11 2.41
C GLU A 403 -22.69 6.54 0.95
N ARG A 404 -22.55 7.84 0.69
CA ARG A 404 -22.49 8.41 -0.67
C ARG A 404 -21.41 7.79 -1.53
N ARG A 405 -20.28 7.34 -0.92
CA ARG A 405 -19.13 6.78 -1.63
C ARG A 405 -19.01 5.27 -1.49
N ASN A 406 -19.94 4.63 -0.78
CA ASN A 406 -19.87 3.22 -0.41
C ASN A 406 -18.52 2.88 0.24
N ILE A 407 -18.08 3.70 1.19
CA ILE A 407 -16.87 3.51 1.97
C ILE A 407 -17.26 3.08 3.39
N TRP A 408 -16.70 1.98 3.83
CA TRP A 408 -16.58 1.56 5.21
C TRP A 408 -15.18 0.99 5.34
N TRP A 409 -14.26 1.72 5.99
CA TRP A 409 -12.84 1.37 5.93
C TRP A 409 -12.11 1.70 7.23
N GLU A 410 -11.38 0.70 7.77
CA GLU A 410 -10.42 0.91 8.85
C GLU A 410 -9.16 1.61 8.29
N GLU A 411 -9.04 2.91 8.50
CA GLU A 411 -7.88 3.67 8.02
C GLU A 411 -6.67 3.54 8.95
N VAL A 412 -6.91 3.44 10.26
CA VAL A 412 -5.87 3.27 11.27
C VAL A 412 -6.28 2.17 12.25
N SER A 413 -5.55 1.06 12.26
CA SER A 413 -5.84 -0.02 13.20
C SER A 413 -5.56 0.39 14.66
N ALA A 414 -6.24 -0.26 15.60
CA ALA A 414 -6.07 -0.03 17.04
C ALA A 414 -4.61 -0.26 17.48
N SER A 415 -3.94 -1.26 16.93
CA SER A 415 -2.54 -1.55 17.23
C SER A 415 -1.59 -0.47 16.70
N ARG A 416 -1.86 0.06 15.50
CA ARG A 416 -1.11 1.20 14.97
C ARG A 416 -1.30 2.44 15.81
N LEU A 417 -2.54 2.75 16.22
CA LEU A 417 -2.82 3.88 17.11
C LEU A 417 -2.19 3.70 18.48
N ARG A 418 -2.15 2.45 18.99
CA ARG A 418 -1.44 2.11 20.24
C ARG A 418 0.05 2.40 20.14
N SER A 419 0.69 1.99 19.05
CA SER A 419 2.13 2.15 18.85
C SER A 419 2.56 3.59 18.59
N GLN A 420 1.72 4.36 17.88
CA GLN A 420 2.04 5.73 17.46
C GLN A 420 1.44 6.81 18.35
N GLU A 421 0.49 6.43 19.24
CA GLU A 421 -0.26 7.29 20.17
C GLU A 421 -1.11 8.38 19.51
N ALA A 422 -0.80 8.73 18.27
CA ALA A 422 -1.57 9.68 17.48
C ALA A 422 -1.57 9.29 16.00
N ALA A 423 -2.67 9.61 15.32
CA ALA A 423 -2.79 9.46 13.88
C ALA A 423 -3.57 10.63 13.29
N THR A 424 -3.26 10.99 12.05
CA THR A 424 -4.02 12.00 11.29
C THR A 424 -4.64 11.33 10.08
N ILE A 425 -5.95 11.44 9.96
CA ILE A 425 -6.75 10.98 8.82
C ILE A 425 -7.10 12.21 7.99
N ARG A 426 -6.82 12.17 6.70
CA ARG A 426 -7.21 13.21 5.76
C ARG A 426 -8.38 12.75 4.92
N VAL A 427 -9.57 13.26 5.20
CA VAL A 427 -10.76 13.08 4.39
C VAL A 427 -10.91 14.21 3.38
N GLY A 428 -11.64 13.99 2.30
CA GLY A 428 -11.80 15.05 1.32
C GLY A 428 -12.52 14.63 0.04
N GLY A 429 -12.37 15.48 -0.97
CA GLY A 429 -12.93 15.33 -2.30
C GLY A 429 -12.02 15.94 -3.37
N LEU A 430 -12.59 16.27 -4.53
CA LEU A 430 -11.83 16.91 -5.61
C LEU A 430 -11.36 18.34 -5.29
N THR A 431 -12.10 19.06 -4.42
CA THR A 431 -11.92 20.50 -4.20
C THR A 431 -11.83 20.90 -2.74
N TRP A 432 -11.86 19.96 -1.82
CA TRP A 432 -11.80 20.21 -0.40
C TRP A 432 -11.11 19.05 0.33
N ASN A 433 -10.51 19.35 1.47
CA ASN A 433 -9.99 18.35 2.39
C ASN A 433 -10.07 18.87 3.83
N GLU A 434 -10.08 17.93 4.78
CA GLU A 434 -10.06 18.20 6.21
C GLU A 434 -9.19 17.15 6.90
N ASP A 435 -8.36 17.61 7.83
CA ASP A 435 -7.53 16.75 8.66
C ASP A 435 -8.22 16.50 10.00
N LEU A 436 -8.49 15.24 10.30
CA LEU A 436 -8.92 14.77 11.60
C LEU A 436 -7.76 14.12 12.33
N ARG A 437 -7.57 14.49 13.59
CA ARG A 437 -6.51 13.93 14.44
C ARG A 437 -7.11 13.09 15.54
N ALA A 438 -6.68 11.84 15.63
CA ALA A 438 -6.92 10.95 16.74
C ALA A 438 -5.71 10.90 17.67
N THR A 439 -5.95 10.83 18.97
CA THR A 439 -4.92 10.60 19.99
C THR A 439 -5.41 9.55 20.98
N ARG A 440 -4.53 8.62 21.35
CA ARG A 440 -4.79 7.60 22.36
C ARG A 440 -3.97 7.90 23.61
N GLU A 441 -4.65 8.06 24.74
CA GLU A 441 -4.03 8.19 26.03
C GLU A 441 -4.23 6.90 26.82
N THR A 442 -3.15 6.25 27.24
CA THR A 442 -3.17 4.92 27.86
C THR A 442 -2.54 4.94 29.24
N TRP A 443 -3.19 4.27 30.20
CA TRP A 443 -2.64 3.94 31.51
C TRP A 443 -2.47 2.42 31.62
N ALA A 444 -1.22 1.98 31.69
CA ALA A 444 -0.88 0.58 31.95
C ALA A 444 -0.78 0.37 33.46
N VAL A 445 -1.56 -0.55 34.01
CA VAL A 445 -1.52 -0.88 35.44
C VAL A 445 -0.53 -1.99 35.74
N ALA A 446 -0.07 -2.08 36.97
CA ALA A 446 0.78 -3.17 37.41
C ALA A 446 0.06 -4.52 37.23
N GLY A 447 0.70 -5.49 36.55
CA GLY A 447 0.09 -6.76 36.17
C GLY A 447 -0.16 -6.91 34.67
N GLY A 448 0.15 -5.86 33.87
CA GLY A 448 0.14 -5.93 32.39
C GLY A 448 -1.16 -5.54 31.70
N ASN A 449 -2.24 -5.29 32.44
CA ASN A 449 -3.47 -4.73 31.86
C ASN A 449 -3.33 -3.23 31.59
N SER A 450 -4.16 -2.69 30.71
CA SER A 450 -4.21 -1.26 30.42
C SER A 450 -5.64 -0.80 30.12
N THR A 451 -5.88 0.46 30.43
CA THR A 451 -7.10 1.18 30.03
C THR A 451 -6.70 2.44 29.26
N TYR A 452 -7.60 2.96 28.43
CA TYR A 452 -7.29 4.11 27.59
C TYR A 452 -8.55 4.83 27.13
N ASN A 453 -8.37 6.04 26.67
CA ASN A 453 -9.37 6.76 25.88
C ASN A 453 -8.78 7.08 24.48
N VAL A 454 -9.70 7.30 23.53
CA VAL A 454 -9.36 7.84 22.22
C VAL A 454 -10.09 9.16 22.05
N ARG A 455 -9.32 10.20 21.69
CA ARG A 455 -9.86 11.51 21.35
C ARG A 455 -9.78 11.70 19.83
N LEU A 456 -10.81 12.25 19.24
CA LEU A 456 -10.90 12.50 17.80
C LEU A 456 -11.54 13.88 17.56
N GLY A 457 -11.06 14.57 16.54
CA GLY A 457 -11.62 15.84 16.10
C GLY A 457 -10.76 16.52 15.06
N PRO A 458 -11.16 17.71 14.57
CA PRO A 458 -10.38 18.48 13.62
C PRO A 458 -8.93 18.68 14.10
N ALA A 459 -7.96 18.48 13.20
CA ALA A 459 -6.54 18.58 13.60
C ALA A 459 -6.16 19.99 14.10
N ALA A 460 -6.85 21.02 13.62
CA ALA A 460 -6.67 22.41 14.04
C ALA A 460 -7.32 22.76 15.39
N ALA A 461 -8.19 21.89 15.95
CA ALA A 461 -8.84 22.12 17.23
C ALA A 461 -7.84 21.94 18.37
N GLU A 462 -7.86 22.84 19.37
CA GLU A 462 -7.06 22.73 20.58
C GLU A 462 -7.52 21.56 21.46
N GLU A 463 -8.84 21.41 21.61
CA GLU A 463 -9.46 20.32 22.34
C GLU A 463 -10.24 19.40 21.37
N ARG A 464 -10.11 18.10 21.58
CA ARG A 464 -10.82 17.05 20.84
C ARG A 464 -11.65 16.22 21.78
N GLY A 465 -12.87 15.84 21.35
CA GLY A 465 -13.79 15.02 22.13
C GLY A 465 -13.24 13.61 22.36
N VAL A 466 -13.61 13.00 23.48
CA VAL A 466 -13.35 11.58 23.75
C VAL A 466 -14.41 10.77 23.01
N VAL A 467 -14.00 10.01 22.01
CA VAL A 467 -14.89 9.19 21.14
C VAL A 467 -14.93 7.72 21.55
N PHE A 468 -14.01 7.28 22.42
CA PHE A 468 -13.97 5.90 22.90
C PHE A 468 -13.32 5.83 24.30
N ARG A 469 -13.83 4.94 25.13
CA ARG A 469 -13.33 4.65 26.48
C ARG A 469 -13.22 3.13 26.64
N ALA A 470 -12.02 2.65 26.93
CA ALA A 470 -11.80 1.24 27.21
C ALA A 470 -12.30 0.86 28.62
N ASP A 471 -12.50 -0.43 28.82
CA ASP A 471 -12.86 -0.97 30.13
C ASP A 471 -11.83 -0.62 31.20
N PRO A 472 -12.30 -0.53 32.51
CA PRO A 472 -11.39 -0.30 33.61
C PRO A 472 -10.31 -1.37 33.73
N ALA A 473 -9.07 -0.95 33.95
CA ALA A 473 -7.96 -1.86 34.20
C ALA A 473 -7.66 -1.96 35.68
N ARG A 474 -7.59 -3.20 36.19
CA ARG A 474 -7.29 -3.49 37.60
C ARG A 474 -5.81 -3.84 37.76
N SER A 475 -5.15 -3.20 38.74
CA SER A 475 -3.80 -3.53 39.12
C SER A 475 -3.75 -4.83 39.93
N ASP A 476 -2.77 -5.68 39.68
CA ASP A 476 -2.48 -6.89 40.46
C ASP A 476 -1.89 -6.56 41.84
N ALA A 477 -1.45 -5.32 42.06
CA ALA A 477 -0.92 -4.89 43.33
C ALA A 477 -2.02 -4.81 44.39
N VAL A 478 -1.92 -5.60 45.46
CA VAL A 478 -2.79 -5.54 46.63
C VAL A 478 -2.04 -4.83 47.74
N ILE A 479 -2.60 -3.72 48.23
CA ILE A 479 -2.00 -2.88 49.24
C ILE A 479 -2.92 -2.86 50.46
N ASP A 480 -2.52 -3.55 51.53
CA ASP A 480 -3.28 -3.70 52.75
C ASP A 480 -4.72 -4.21 52.50
N GLY A 481 -4.83 -5.27 51.70
CA GLY A 481 -6.09 -5.88 51.32
C GLY A 481 -6.93 -5.08 50.33
N ARG A 482 -6.41 -3.98 49.80
CA ARG A 482 -7.08 -3.09 48.85
C ARG A 482 -6.52 -3.31 47.45
N THR A 483 -7.38 -3.26 46.46
CA THR A 483 -7.07 -3.32 45.03
C THR A 483 -7.33 -1.96 44.40
N VAL A 484 -6.48 -1.60 43.42
CA VAL A 484 -6.57 -0.34 42.71
C VAL A 484 -6.98 -0.64 41.26
N SER A 485 -7.91 0.12 40.74
CA SER A 485 -8.24 0.13 39.30
C SER A 485 -8.16 1.54 38.73
N VAL A 486 -7.85 1.63 37.44
CA VAL A 486 -7.87 2.87 36.66
C VAL A 486 -8.95 2.75 35.62
N ALA A 487 -9.76 3.77 35.45
CA ALA A 487 -10.85 3.81 34.47
C ALA A 487 -10.87 5.18 33.77
N PRO A 488 -11.17 5.24 32.46
CA PRO A 488 -11.52 6.49 31.81
C PRO A 488 -12.96 6.86 32.19
N VAL A 489 -13.15 8.08 32.69
CA VAL A 489 -14.46 8.63 33.06
C VAL A 489 -14.56 10.03 32.46
N ASP A 490 -15.60 10.28 31.69
CA ASP A 490 -15.75 11.48 30.88
C ASP A 490 -14.51 11.77 30.04
N ASP A 491 -13.81 12.86 30.30
CA ASP A 491 -12.57 13.28 29.62
C ASP A 491 -11.29 13.03 30.43
N ARG A 492 -11.39 12.32 31.58
CA ARG A 492 -10.31 12.11 32.54
C ARG A 492 -10.13 10.64 32.88
N PHE A 493 -9.09 10.36 33.69
CA PHE A 493 -8.90 9.05 34.30
C PHE A 493 -9.11 9.11 35.79
N GLU A 494 -9.88 8.17 36.32
CA GLU A 494 -10.12 8.00 37.74
C GLU A 494 -9.41 6.75 38.28
N ILE A 495 -8.96 6.90 39.53
CA ILE A 495 -8.50 5.80 40.36
C ILE A 495 -9.66 5.35 41.20
N ALA A 496 -9.97 4.07 41.23
CA ALA A 496 -10.91 3.50 42.20
C ALA A 496 -10.19 2.52 43.12
N VAL A 497 -10.54 2.55 44.39
CA VAL A 497 -10.03 1.64 45.44
C VAL A 497 -11.14 0.75 45.93
N SER A 498 -10.92 -0.57 45.96
CA SER A 498 -11.87 -1.56 46.42
C SER A 498 -11.22 -2.50 47.44
N GLN A 499 -12.02 -3.03 48.37
CA GLN A 499 -11.60 -4.03 49.35
C GLN A 499 -12.67 -5.12 49.46
N GLY A 500 -12.29 -6.36 49.29
CA GLY A 500 -13.23 -7.49 49.35
C GLY A 500 -14.34 -7.47 48.28
N GLY A 501 -14.21 -6.66 47.21
CA GLY A 501 -15.23 -6.45 46.20
C GLY A 501 -16.00 -5.13 46.36
N ASP A 502 -16.01 -4.54 47.53
CA ASP A 502 -16.70 -3.27 47.79
C ASP A 502 -15.83 -2.07 47.42
N ARG A 503 -16.41 -1.11 46.69
CA ARG A 503 -15.74 0.15 46.30
C ARG A 503 -15.66 1.08 47.52
N LEU A 504 -14.44 1.41 47.93
CA LEU A 504 -14.17 2.34 49.05
C LEU A 504 -14.20 3.81 48.62
N GLY A 505 -14.01 4.09 47.33
CA GLY A 505 -14.05 5.43 46.78
C GLY A 505 -13.33 5.55 45.45
N SER A 506 -13.43 6.73 44.82
CA SER A 506 -12.66 7.10 43.63
C SER A 506 -12.21 8.55 43.69
N ALA A 507 -11.17 8.85 42.92
CA ALA A 507 -10.66 10.19 42.68
C ALA A 507 -10.03 10.28 41.29
N THR A 508 -10.04 11.45 40.66
CA THR A 508 -9.29 11.73 39.46
C THR A 508 -7.79 11.49 39.70
N ILE A 509 -7.10 10.94 38.72
CA ILE A 509 -5.63 10.84 38.79
C ILE A 509 -5.04 12.25 38.97
N PRO A 510 -4.20 12.48 40.00
CA PRO A 510 -3.66 13.81 40.26
C PRO A 510 -2.78 14.34 39.10
N ALA A 511 -2.62 15.65 39.02
CA ALA A 511 -1.69 16.25 38.11
C ALA A 511 -0.23 15.88 38.49
N ASP A 512 0.72 16.16 37.60
CA ASP A 512 2.12 15.83 37.86
C ASP A 512 2.62 16.52 39.13
N ASN A 513 3.33 15.75 39.97
CA ASN A 513 3.81 16.16 41.30
C ASN A 513 2.68 16.53 42.31
N GLU A 514 1.44 16.14 42.04
CA GLU A 514 0.31 16.29 42.95
C GLU A 514 -0.05 14.95 43.59
N THR A 515 -0.93 15.03 44.61
CA THR A 515 -1.37 13.88 45.38
C THR A 515 -2.90 13.83 45.50
N ALA A 516 -3.44 12.62 45.52
CA ALA A 516 -4.83 12.36 45.84
C ALA A 516 -4.94 11.30 46.95
N SER A 517 -5.97 11.36 47.79
CA SER A 517 -6.20 10.35 48.81
C SER A 517 -7.59 9.73 48.62
N VAL A 518 -7.65 8.41 48.47
CA VAL A 518 -8.91 7.67 48.32
C VAL A 518 -8.80 6.29 48.92
N GLY A 519 -9.86 5.81 49.61
CA GLY A 519 -9.90 4.50 50.22
C GLY A 519 -8.80 4.24 51.25
N GLY A 520 -8.28 5.29 51.93
CA GLY A 520 -7.19 5.19 52.89
C GLY A 520 -5.80 4.96 52.27
N LEU A 521 -5.67 5.12 50.96
CA LEU A 521 -4.39 5.11 50.22
C LEU A 521 -4.09 6.52 49.71
N ARG A 522 -2.81 6.89 49.74
CA ARG A 522 -2.31 8.14 49.16
C ARG A 522 -1.68 7.84 47.79
N PHE A 523 -2.15 8.51 46.75
CA PHE A 523 -1.65 8.41 45.40
C PHE A 523 -0.75 9.61 45.09
N VAL A 524 0.41 9.35 44.51
CA VAL A 524 1.36 10.37 44.08
C VAL A 524 1.67 10.15 42.60
N ARG A 525 1.51 11.17 41.79
CA ARG A 525 1.92 11.13 40.41
C ARG A 525 3.27 11.81 40.26
N GLU A 526 4.22 11.12 39.62
CA GLU A 526 5.53 11.64 39.26
C GLU A 526 5.76 11.35 37.78
N GLU A 527 5.78 12.41 37.00
CA GLU A 527 5.86 12.32 35.53
C GLU A 527 4.76 11.41 34.95
N ARG A 528 5.18 10.23 34.49
CA ARG A 528 4.30 9.23 33.90
C ARG A 528 3.86 8.13 34.86
N ASN A 529 4.41 8.09 36.09
CA ASN A 529 4.15 7.02 37.03
C ASN A 529 3.17 7.45 38.10
N LEU A 530 2.26 6.52 38.45
CA LEU A 530 1.34 6.66 39.57
C LEU A 530 1.76 5.69 40.68
N PHE A 531 2.12 6.24 41.82
CA PHE A 531 2.52 5.49 42.99
C PHE A 531 1.42 5.54 44.06
N VAL A 532 1.31 4.46 44.83
CA VAL A 532 0.57 4.41 46.06
C VAL A 532 1.55 4.44 47.22
N GLU A 533 1.29 5.27 48.22
CA GLU A 533 2.04 5.37 49.44
C GLU A 533 1.14 5.01 50.65
N ARG A 534 1.65 4.14 51.50
CA ARG A 534 1.03 3.81 52.80
C ARG A 534 2.11 3.42 53.81
N GLY A 535 2.27 4.23 54.85
CA GLY A 535 3.39 4.09 55.80
C GLY A 535 4.74 4.21 55.07
N GLU A 536 5.59 3.22 55.22
CA GLU A 536 6.88 3.15 54.53
C GLU A 536 6.81 2.47 53.15
N THR A 537 5.64 1.96 52.77
CA THR A 537 5.46 1.24 51.51
C THR A 537 5.12 2.20 50.38
N ARG A 538 5.89 2.14 49.30
CA ARG A 538 5.64 2.85 48.04
C ARG A 538 5.64 1.88 46.89
N VAL A 539 4.56 1.80 46.12
CA VAL A 539 4.38 0.86 44.99
C VAL A 539 3.88 1.61 43.77
N ARG A 540 4.47 1.37 42.62
CA ARG A 540 3.94 1.86 41.36
C ARG A 540 2.74 1.00 40.96
N VAL A 541 1.56 1.61 40.85
CA VAL A 541 0.32 0.92 40.50
C VAL A 541 -0.11 1.13 39.07
N ALA A 542 0.33 2.22 38.42
CA ALA A 542 0.09 2.46 37.02
C ALA A 542 1.17 3.35 36.40
N GLN A 543 1.26 3.31 35.08
CA GLN A 543 2.14 4.16 34.29
C GLN A 543 1.40 4.66 33.06
N ARG A 544 1.50 5.94 32.75
CA ARG A 544 1.00 6.55 31.52
C ARG A 544 1.97 6.21 30.37
N SER A 545 1.44 5.64 29.30
CA SER A 545 2.16 5.50 28.02
C SER A 545 2.04 6.84 27.28
N GLY A 546 3.09 7.25 26.61
CA GLY A 546 3.10 8.44 25.77
C GLY A 546 4.18 9.44 26.09
#